data_4351bd80a9b7a22ba5b9e0162959bf9e
#
_entry.id   4351bd80a9b7a22ba5b9e0162959bf9e
#
_cell.length_a   1.000
_cell.length_b   1.000
_cell.length_c   1.000
_cell.angle_alpha   90.00
_cell.angle_beta   90.00
_cell.angle_gamma   90.00
#
_symmetry.space_group_name_H-M   'P 1'
#
loop_
_entity.id
_entity.type
_entity.pdbx_description
1 polymer ?
#
loop_
_entity_poly.entity_id
_entity_poly.type
_entity_poly.pdbx_seq_one_letter_code
_entity_poly.pdbx_strand_id
1 'polypeptide(L)' 'MKNQREVHRAIAYLNQTLKEHKGTVLSDVQEAVARGAMEGFTYEKMAQQEGYHYGEKYLKEVGSQLWKELESYWGV' A
#
# COMPACT_ATOMS: atom_id res chain seq x y z
N MET A 1 -8.28 8.75 13.33
CA MET A 1 -6.98 8.09 13.09
C MET A 1 -7.08 6.62 13.42
N LYS A 2 -6.66 5.76 12.51
CA LYS A 2 -6.71 4.32 12.77
C LYS A 2 -5.57 3.91 13.68
N ASN A 3 -5.80 2.92 14.53
CA ASN A 3 -4.74 2.45 15.40
C ASN A 3 -3.82 1.49 14.65
N GLN A 4 -2.65 1.25 15.19
CA GLN A 4 -1.62 0.43 14.54
C GLN A 4 -2.09 -1.01 14.30
N ARG A 5 -2.93 -1.52 15.19
CA ARG A 5 -3.43 -2.89 15.08
C ARG A 5 -4.30 -3.07 13.84
N GLU A 6 -5.18 -2.09 13.56
CA GLU A 6 -6.04 -2.15 12.39
C GLU A 6 -5.21 -2.05 11.10
N VAL A 7 -4.24 -1.14 11.07
CA VAL A 7 -3.36 -1.00 9.93
C VAL A 7 -2.58 -2.29 9.70
N HIS A 8 -2.05 -2.86 10.76
CA HIS A 8 -1.29 -4.10 10.67
C HIS A 8 -2.11 -5.26 10.12
N ARG A 9 -3.35 -5.39 10.57
CA ARG A 9 -4.27 -6.43 10.07
C ARG A 9 -4.57 -6.23 8.60
N ALA A 10 -4.78 -5.00 8.18
CA ALA A 10 -5.09 -4.69 6.79
C ALA A 10 -3.89 -5.03 5.90
N ILE A 11 -2.69 -4.70 6.34
CA ILE A 11 -1.47 -5.04 5.59
C ILE A 11 -1.33 -6.57 5.48
N ALA A 12 -1.58 -7.28 6.56
CA ALA A 12 -1.53 -8.75 6.55
C ALA A 12 -2.53 -9.34 5.56
N TYR A 13 -3.73 -8.76 5.49
CA TYR A 13 -4.75 -9.20 4.55
C TYR A 13 -4.31 -8.98 3.10
N LEU A 14 -3.73 -7.83 2.81
CA LEU A 14 -3.22 -7.54 1.47
C LEU A 14 -2.11 -8.51 1.09
N ASN A 15 -1.21 -8.80 2.01
CA ASN A 15 -0.14 -9.75 1.77
C ASN A 15 -0.70 -11.15 1.50
N GLN A 16 -1.72 -11.56 2.23
CA GLN A 16 -2.35 -12.85 2.01
C GLN A 16 -2.99 -12.91 0.63
N THR A 17 -3.70 -11.86 0.23
CA THR A 17 -4.35 -11.79 -1.08
C THR A 17 -3.31 -11.91 -2.19
N LEU A 18 -2.22 -11.18 -2.11
CA LEU A 18 -1.16 -11.24 -3.13
C LEU A 18 -0.51 -12.61 -3.17
N LYS A 19 -0.28 -13.19 -2.00
CA LYS A 19 0.35 -14.51 -1.93
C LYS A 19 -0.52 -15.56 -2.59
N GLU A 20 -1.83 -15.52 -2.38
CA GLU A 20 -2.76 -16.47 -2.97
C GLU A 20 -2.88 -16.34 -4.48
N HIS A 21 -2.84 -15.11 -5.00
CA HIS A 21 -3.04 -14.85 -6.42
C HIS A 21 -1.76 -14.77 -7.22
N LYS A 22 -0.66 -14.43 -6.59
CA LYS A 22 0.56 -14.06 -7.28
C LYS A 22 1.81 -14.73 -6.70
N GLY A 23 1.71 -15.30 -5.51
CA GLY A 23 2.84 -15.95 -4.85
C GLY A 23 3.84 -15.00 -4.22
N THR A 24 3.51 -13.72 -4.12
CA THR A 24 4.40 -12.72 -3.52
C THR A 24 3.66 -11.95 -2.45
N VAL A 25 4.41 -11.13 -1.72
CA VAL A 25 3.83 -10.19 -0.74
C VAL A 25 4.15 -8.77 -1.18
N LEU A 26 3.62 -7.79 -0.47
CA LEU A 26 3.89 -6.39 -0.77
C LEU A 26 5.39 -6.12 -0.70
N SER A 27 5.90 -5.37 -1.68
CA SER A 27 7.26 -4.85 -1.60
C SER A 27 7.30 -3.74 -0.54
N ASP A 28 8.50 -3.30 -0.17
CA ASP A 28 8.65 -2.26 0.83
C ASP A 28 7.90 -0.97 0.44
N VAL A 29 8.03 -0.57 -0.82
CA VAL A 29 7.37 0.64 -1.28
C VAL A 29 5.86 0.46 -1.37
N GLN A 30 5.38 -0.72 -1.76
CA GLN A 30 3.95 -1.00 -1.80
C GLN A 30 3.37 -0.98 -0.38
N GLU A 31 4.08 -1.53 0.58
CA GLU A 31 3.64 -1.51 1.96
C GLU A 31 3.58 -0.08 2.50
N ALA A 32 4.58 0.74 2.18
CA ALA A 32 4.58 2.15 2.60
C ALA A 32 3.37 2.89 2.05
N VAL A 33 3.05 2.68 0.78
CA VAL A 33 1.88 3.30 0.16
C VAL A 33 0.59 2.82 0.81
N ALA A 34 0.47 1.51 1.04
CA ALA A 34 -0.73 0.96 1.65
C ALA A 34 -0.94 1.49 3.07
N ARG A 35 0.12 1.55 3.87
CA ARG A 35 0.03 2.11 5.22
C ARG A 35 -0.40 3.57 5.19
N GLY A 36 0.24 4.35 4.33
CA GLY A 36 -0.09 5.76 4.21
C GLY A 36 -1.55 5.97 3.82
N ALA A 37 -2.03 5.19 2.85
CA ALA A 37 -3.42 5.29 2.41
C ALA A 37 -4.39 4.95 3.55
N MET A 38 -4.08 3.93 4.33
CA MET A 38 -4.92 3.53 5.46
C MET A 38 -4.95 4.57 6.56
N GLU A 39 -3.89 5.35 6.70
CA GLU A 39 -3.83 6.43 7.67
C GLU A 39 -4.36 7.76 7.12
N GLY A 40 -4.80 7.76 5.87
CA GLY A 40 -5.39 8.95 5.25
C GLY A 40 -4.37 9.96 4.74
N PHE A 41 -3.13 9.53 4.52
CA PHE A 41 -2.09 10.41 4.01
C PHE A 41 -2.20 10.58 2.50
N THR A 42 -1.88 11.80 2.03
CA THR A 42 -1.69 12.05 0.60
C THR A 42 -0.35 11.45 0.16
N TYR A 43 -0.15 11.33 -1.13
CA TYR A 43 1.15 10.87 -1.65
C TYR A 43 2.28 11.83 -1.28
N GLU A 44 1.99 13.11 -1.25
CA GLU A 44 2.95 14.11 -0.81
C GLU A 44 3.37 13.86 0.64
N LYS A 45 2.39 13.59 1.50
CA LYS A 45 2.66 13.30 2.91
C LYS A 45 3.43 12.00 3.06
N MET A 46 3.09 10.98 2.28
CA MET A 46 3.81 9.73 2.29
C MET A 46 5.28 9.91 1.92
N ALA A 47 5.55 10.73 0.90
CA ALA A 47 6.92 10.99 0.48
C ALA A 47 7.72 11.65 1.60
N GLN A 48 7.10 12.55 2.34
CA GLN A 48 7.76 13.19 3.49
C GLN A 48 8.02 12.21 4.63
N GLN A 49 7.06 11.32 4.88
CA GLN A 49 7.15 10.34 5.96
C GLN A 49 8.24 9.30 5.71
N GLU A 50 8.47 8.98 4.45
CA GLU A 50 9.46 7.96 4.08
C GLU A 50 10.88 8.53 3.95
N GLY A 51 11.13 9.70 4.52
CA GLY A 51 12.47 10.28 4.53
C GLY A 51 12.98 10.65 3.15
N TYR A 52 12.09 10.95 2.25
CA TYR A 52 12.40 11.36 0.87
C TYR A 52 13.07 10.26 0.05
N HIS A 53 12.95 8.99 0.45
CA HIS A 53 13.45 7.87 -0.34
C HIS A 53 12.69 7.72 -1.66
N TYR A 54 11.43 8.10 -1.67
CA TYR A 54 10.56 7.97 -2.85
C TYR A 54 9.86 9.30 -3.11
N GLY A 55 9.82 9.71 -4.37
CA GLY A 55 9.10 10.91 -4.75
C GLY A 55 7.59 10.68 -4.79
N GLU A 56 6.84 11.77 -4.69
CA GLU A 56 5.37 11.72 -4.73
C GLU A 56 4.87 11.04 -6.01
N LYS A 57 5.44 11.39 -7.15
CA LYS A 57 5.02 10.84 -8.43
C LYS A 57 5.22 9.32 -8.48
N TYR A 58 6.35 8.86 -7.96
CA TYR A 58 6.65 7.43 -7.93
C TYR A 58 5.67 6.68 -7.04
N LEU A 59 5.40 7.23 -5.85
CA LEU A 59 4.45 6.61 -4.93
C LEU A 59 3.05 6.56 -5.53
N LYS A 60 2.66 7.58 -6.27
CA LYS A 60 1.37 7.62 -6.94
C LYS A 60 1.26 6.52 -7.99
N GLU A 61 2.33 6.32 -8.76
CA GLU A 61 2.36 5.23 -9.74
C GLU A 61 2.26 3.86 -9.08
N VAL A 62 3.04 3.65 -8.03
CA VAL A 62 3.02 2.40 -7.28
C VAL A 62 1.62 2.14 -6.72
N GLY A 63 1.02 3.15 -6.12
CA GLY A 63 -0.33 3.04 -5.56
C GLY A 63 -1.36 2.70 -6.61
N SER A 64 -1.34 3.42 -7.74
CA SER A 64 -2.30 3.17 -8.81
C SER A 64 -2.23 1.74 -9.33
N GLN A 65 -1.02 1.24 -9.54
CA GLN A 65 -0.82 -0.12 -10.02
C GLN A 65 -1.26 -1.14 -8.97
N LEU A 66 -0.93 -0.88 -7.71
CA LEU A 66 -1.31 -1.79 -6.63
C LEU A 66 -2.82 -1.90 -6.50
N TRP A 67 -3.53 -0.76 -6.50
CA TRP A 67 -4.98 -0.79 -6.35
C TRP A 67 -5.66 -1.48 -7.54
N LYS A 68 -5.17 -1.28 -8.76
CA LYS A 68 -5.71 -1.95 -9.94
C LYS A 68 -5.51 -3.46 -9.84
N GLU A 69 -4.34 -3.89 -9.38
CA GLU A 69 -4.05 -5.30 -9.23
C GLU A 69 -4.98 -5.95 -8.20
N LEU A 70 -5.15 -5.30 -7.05
CA LEU A 70 -6.01 -5.82 -6.00
C LEU A 70 -7.48 -5.88 -6.45
N GLU A 71 -7.95 -4.85 -7.14
CA GLU A 71 -9.31 -4.84 -7.67
C GLU A 71 -9.53 -6.02 -8.62
N SER A 72 -8.54 -6.34 -9.42
CA SER A 72 -8.59 -7.47 -10.33
C SER A 72 -8.78 -8.78 -9.56
N TYR A 73 -8.07 -8.94 -8.44
CA TYR A 73 -8.17 -10.15 -7.63
C TYR A 73 -9.49 -10.26 -6.89
N TRP A 74 -10.07 -9.13 -6.51
CA TRP A 74 -11.34 -9.11 -5.77
C TRP A 74 -12.55 -9.08 -6.66
N GLY A 75 -12.38 -8.97 -7.97
CA GLY A 75 -13.49 -9.00 -8.93
C GLY A 75 -14.31 -7.73 -8.97
N VAL A 76 -13.71 -6.60 -8.65
CA VAL A 76 -14.41 -5.30 -8.71
C VAL A 76 -13.90 -4.47 -9.87
#